data_41d90207408baf895a42c9db1248e230
#
_entry.id   41d90207408baf895a42c9db1248e230
#
_cell.length_a   1.000
_cell.length_b   1.000
_cell.length_c   1.000
_cell.angle_alpha   90.00
_cell.angle_beta   90.00
_cell.angle_gamma   90.00
#
_symmetry.space_group_name_H-M   'P 1'
#
loop_
_entity.id
_entity.type
_entity.pdbx_description
1 polymer ?
#
loop_
_entity_poly.entity_id
_entity_poly.type
_entity_poly.pdbx_seq_one_letter_code
_entity_poly.pdbx_strand_id
1 'polypeptide(L)'
;VLLDRIHRIRFDNLSWSDKIVVVNKFIMPELNEKMGFENTVKLTDEVIRHIIETFTMEPGVRKLKEVLFDLFGEINLKLLNYSKEGIGEIELPIEIKIEDFGKVYLKKQRKVSDLKIHSVPLVGTINGMWANALGKGGIIPIETRFYPSGTFFDLKLTGMQGDVMKESMTVAKTLAWSLTSD
;
A
#
# COMPACT_ATOMS: atom_id res chain seq x y z
N VAL A 1 -1.76 32.36 16.34
CA VAL A 1 -1.48 32.72 17.74
C VAL A 1 -0.86 31.56 18.53
N LEU A 2 -1.40 30.31 18.46
CA LEU A 2 -0.82 29.16 19.18
C LEU A 2 0.51 28.69 18.55
N LEU A 3 0.57 28.62 17.23
CA LEU A 3 1.74 28.13 16.47
C LEU A 3 2.99 29.01 16.65
N ASP A 4 2.82 30.27 17.00
CA ASP A 4 3.92 31.20 17.24
C ASP A 4 4.55 31.05 18.63
N ARG A 5 3.88 30.30 19.51
CA ARG A 5 4.29 30.14 20.92
C ARG A 5 4.81 28.74 21.25
N ILE A 6 4.81 27.82 20.29
CA ILE A 6 5.29 26.44 20.47
C ILE A 6 6.48 26.16 19.56
N HIS A 7 7.42 25.40 20.07
CA HIS A 7 8.49 24.86 19.25
C HIS A 7 7.96 23.67 18.44
N ARG A 8 8.08 23.74 17.11
CA ARG A 8 7.64 22.68 16.19
C ARG A 8 8.81 21.77 15.85
N ILE A 9 8.65 20.49 16.16
CA ILE A 9 9.58 19.46 15.72
C ILE A 9 8.88 18.72 14.57
N ARG A 10 9.52 18.72 13.40
CA ARG A 10 9.01 18.02 12.22
C ARG A 10 9.67 16.65 12.13
N PHE A 11 8.85 15.63 11.90
CA PHE A 11 9.30 14.30 11.52
C PHE A 11 8.92 14.04 10.07
N ASP A 12 9.90 13.65 9.27
CA ASP A 12 9.66 13.26 7.89
C ASP A 12 9.16 11.81 7.81
N ASN A 13 8.55 11.46 6.66
CA ASN A 13 8.10 10.10 6.41
C ASN A 13 9.32 9.19 6.27
N LEU A 14 9.22 7.98 6.80
CA LEU A 14 10.25 6.96 6.66
C LEU A 14 10.31 6.46 5.21
N SER A 15 11.50 6.43 4.64
CA SER A 15 11.76 5.76 3.38
C SER A 15 11.63 4.24 3.54
N TRP A 16 11.56 3.50 2.44
CA TRP A 16 11.56 2.02 2.50
C TRP A 16 12.85 1.48 3.15
N SER A 17 14.00 2.11 2.90
CA SER A 17 15.28 1.75 3.52
C SER A 17 15.29 1.98 5.02
N ASP A 18 14.75 3.11 5.47
CA ASP A 18 14.61 3.39 6.92
C ASP A 18 13.71 2.36 7.60
N LYS A 19 12.61 1.98 6.93
CA LYS A 19 11.69 0.95 7.44
C LYS A 19 12.37 -0.41 7.58
N ILE A 20 13.20 -0.82 6.62
CA ILE A 20 13.99 -2.06 6.69
C ILE A 20 14.94 -2.02 7.89
N VAL A 21 15.63 -0.90 8.10
CA VAL A 21 16.50 -0.72 9.27
C VAL A 21 15.72 -0.85 10.57
N VAL A 22 14.53 -0.22 10.65
CA VAL A 22 13.66 -0.32 11.84
C VAL A 22 13.17 -1.75 12.04
N VAL A 23 12.80 -2.46 10.98
CA VAL A 23 12.42 -3.88 11.07
C VAL A 23 13.56 -4.71 11.63
N ASN A 24 14.75 -4.64 11.03
CA ASN A 24 15.88 -5.48 11.42
C ASN A 24 16.41 -5.16 12.82
N LYS A 25 16.46 -3.88 13.21
CA LYS A 25 17.03 -3.48 14.50
C LYS A 25 16.07 -3.54 15.68
N PHE A 26 14.78 -3.37 15.46
CA PHE A 26 13.82 -3.22 16.57
C PHE A 26 12.66 -4.20 16.49
N ILE A 27 12.02 -4.36 15.31
CA ILE A 27 10.81 -5.18 15.21
C ILE A 27 11.15 -6.66 15.26
N MET A 28 12.16 -7.11 14.50
CA MET A 28 12.57 -8.52 14.46
C MET A 28 13.06 -9.04 15.82
N PRO A 29 13.92 -8.33 16.56
CA PRO A 29 14.30 -8.75 17.90
C PRO A 29 13.11 -8.86 18.86
N GLU A 30 12.20 -7.88 18.84
CA GLU A 30 10.97 -7.90 19.66
C GLU A 30 10.06 -9.09 19.30
N LEU A 31 9.91 -9.39 18.00
CA LEU A 31 9.13 -10.53 17.54
C LEU A 31 9.73 -11.86 17.99
N ASN A 32 11.04 -12.00 17.84
CA ASN A 32 11.75 -13.21 18.25
C ASN A 32 11.63 -13.45 19.76
N GLU A 33 11.81 -12.41 20.56
CA GLU A 33 11.63 -12.50 22.01
C GLU A 33 10.20 -12.91 22.39
N LYS A 34 9.19 -12.25 21.81
CA LYS A 34 7.77 -12.54 22.12
C LYS A 34 7.30 -13.91 21.66
N MET A 35 7.82 -14.42 20.56
CA MET A 35 7.45 -15.73 20.00
C MET A 35 8.35 -16.86 20.49
N GLY A 36 9.43 -16.55 21.20
CA GLY A 36 10.42 -17.54 21.62
C GLY A 36 11.23 -18.11 20.45
N PHE A 37 11.42 -17.30 19.38
CA PHE A 37 12.17 -17.71 18.20
C PHE A 37 13.64 -17.33 18.34
N GLU A 38 14.52 -18.32 18.38
CA GLU A 38 15.96 -18.13 18.26
C GLU A 38 16.41 -18.59 16.88
N ASN A 39 16.65 -17.63 15.96
CA ASN A 39 17.04 -17.91 14.57
C ASN A 39 16.07 -18.86 13.81
N THR A 40 14.82 -18.86 14.18
CA THR A 40 13.79 -19.76 13.61
C THR A 40 13.26 -19.28 12.27
N VAL A 41 13.23 -17.97 12.05
CA VAL A 41 12.68 -17.35 10.84
C VAL A 41 13.69 -16.38 10.24
N LYS A 42 13.92 -16.51 8.94
CA LYS A 42 14.79 -15.62 8.17
C LYS A 42 13.94 -14.83 7.17
N LEU A 43 13.98 -13.51 7.28
CA LEU A 43 13.40 -12.58 6.32
C LEU A 43 14.54 -11.85 5.59
N THR A 44 14.54 -11.90 4.27
CA THR A 44 15.43 -11.08 3.47
C THR A 44 14.89 -9.66 3.32
N ASP A 45 15.76 -8.70 3.03
CA ASP A 45 15.36 -7.31 2.79
C ASP A 45 14.38 -7.19 1.61
N GLU A 46 14.49 -8.06 0.61
CA GLU A 46 13.55 -8.15 -0.52
C GLU A 46 12.16 -8.56 -0.07
N VAL A 47 12.05 -9.52 0.85
CA VAL A 47 10.78 -9.97 1.43
C VAL A 47 10.16 -8.87 2.28
N ILE A 48 10.95 -8.19 3.10
CA ILE A 48 10.51 -7.05 3.91
C ILE A 48 9.99 -5.94 3.01
N ARG A 49 10.74 -5.61 1.94
CA ARG A 49 10.32 -4.63 0.93
C ARG A 49 9.00 -5.02 0.28
N HIS A 50 8.84 -6.27 -0.11
CA HIS A 50 7.59 -6.77 -0.69
C HIS A 50 6.41 -6.61 0.29
N ILE A 51 6.61 -6.90 1.58
CA ILE A 51 5.58 -6.69 2.61
C ILE A 51 5.21 -5.20 2.71
N ILE A 52 6.20 -4.30 2.73
CA ILE A 52 5.99 -2.85 2.79
C ILE A 52 5.15 -2.37 1.59
N GLU A 53 5.52 -2.79 0.39
CA GLU A 53 4.88 -2.34 -0.85
C GLU A 53 3.48 -2.95 -1.04
N THR A 54 3.30 -4.21 -0.63
CA THR A 54 2.05 -4.95 -0.90
C THR A 54 0.98 -4.77 0.18
N PHE A 55 1.37 -4.66 1.45
CA PHE A 55 0.42 -4.71 2.55
C PHE A 55 0.35 -3.42 3.37
N THR A 56 1.28 -2.48 3.17
CA THR A 56 1.31 -1.25 3.95
C THR A 56 1.29 -0.01 3.06
N MET A 57 0.48 0.98 3.46
CA MET A 57 0.48 2.32 2.87
C MET A 57 0.47 3.34 4.03
N GLU A 58 1.62 3.51 4.65
CA GLU A 58 1.75 4.35 5.82
C GLU A 58 3.08 5.11 5.84
N PRO A 59 3.13 6.30 6.47
CA PRO A 59 4.39 7.05 6.63
C PRO A 59 5.36 6.41 7.60
N GLY A 60 4.86 5.68 8.59
CA GLY A 60 5.62 5.02 9.64
C GLY A 60 5.72 3.51 9.45
N VAL A 61 5.78 2.77 10.56
CA VAL A 61 5.96 1.30 10.63
C VAL A 61 4.91 0.59 11.48
N ARG A 62 3.82 1.27 11.86
CA ARG A 62 2.82 0.66 12.74
C ARG A 62 2.11 -0.52 12.07
N LYS A 63 1.58 -0.30 10.86
CA LYS A 63 0.92 -1.35 10.10
C LYS A 63 1.89 -2.44 9.68
N LEU A 64 3.11 -2.07 9.34
CA LEU A 64 4.18 -3.02 9.03
C LEU A 64 4.45 -3.94 10.23
N LYS A 65 4.54 -3.39 11.43
CA LYS A 65 4.70 -4.16 12.66
C LYS A 65 3.53 -5.13 12.88
N GLU A 66 2.27 -4.68 12.69
CA GLU A 66 1.09 -5.54 12.79
C GLU A 66 1.16 -6.71 11.79
N VAL A 67 1.47 -6.43 10.52
CA VAL A 67 1.57 -7.47 9.47
C VAL A 67 2.68 -8.49 9.79
N LEU A 68 3.82 -8.02 10.30
CA LEU A 68 4.90 -8.92 10.72
C LEU A 68 4.51 -9.78 11.92
N PHE A 69 3.76 -9.22 12.90
CA PHE A 69 3.21 -9.99 14.02
C PHE A 69 2.25 -11.08 13.53
N ASP A 70 1.37 -10.77 12.60
CA ASP A 70 0.45 -11.74 12.01
C ASP A 70 1.22 -12.85 11.28
N LEU A 71 2.24 -12.49 10.48
CA LEU A 71 3.10 -13.45 9.79
C LEU A 71 3.79 -14.40 10.77
N PHE A 72 4.42 -13.86 11.82
CA PHE A 72 5.12 -14.66 12.84
C PHE A 72 4.14 -15.52 13.64
N GLY A 73 2.94 -15.03 13.92
CA GLY A 73 1.87 -15.79 14.55
C GLY A 73 1.42 -16.99 13.69
N GLU A 74 1.26 -16.79 12.38
CA GLU A 74 0.95 -17.89 11.45
C GLU A 74 2.07 -18.94 11.38
N ILE A 75 3.34 -18.50 11.38
CA ILE A 75 4.50 -19.39 11.41
C ILE A 75 4.53 -20.19 12.70
N ASN A 76 4.34 -19.51 13.86
CA ASN A 76 4.31 -20.16 15.15
C ASN A 76 3.21 -21.23 15.24
N LEU A 77 2.02 -20.90 14.75
CA LEU A 77 0.91 -21.86 14.70
C LEU A 77 1.24 -23.09 13.85
N LYS A 78 1.90 -22.90 12.72
CA LYS A 78 2.38 -24.02 11.91
C LYS A 78 3.39 -24.88 12.64
N LEU A 79 4.40 -24.29 13.26
CA LEU A 79 5.42 -25.01 14.04
C LEU A 79 4.78 -25.85 15.15
N LEU A 80 3.83 -25.27 15.87
CA LEU A 80 3.10 -25.98 16.94
C LEU A 80 2.27 -27.14 16.41
N ASN A 81 1.65 -27.00 15.25
CA ASN A 81 0.87 -28.09 14.63
C ASN A 81 1.79 -29.22 14.13
N TYR A 82 2.91 -28.89 13.49
CA TYR A 82 3.90 -29.90 13.10
C TYR A 82 4.43 -30.70 14.30
N SER A 83 4.72 -29.99 15.41
CA SER A 83 5.18 -30.63 16.64
C SER A 83 4.13 -31.59 17.26
N LYS A 84 2.83 -31.29 17.10
CA LYS A 84 1.73 -32.14 17.60
C LYS A 84 1.46 -33.36 16.73
N GLU A 85 1.60 -33.23 15.43
CA GLU A 85 1.28 -34.28 14.46
C GLU A 85 2.44 -35.28 14.24
N GLY A 86 3.62 -35.02 14.82
CA GLY A 86 4.79 -35.89 14.68
C GLY A 86 5.31 -35.98 13.24
N ILE A 87 4.98 -35.03 12.39
CA ILE A 87 5.36 -34.99 10.98
C ILE A 87 6.74 -34.34 10.86
N GLY A 88 7.79 -35.15 10.83
CA GLY A 88 9.12 -34.77 10.38
C GLY A 88 9.83 -33.60 11.10
N GLU A 89 11.13 -33.51 10.93
CA GLU A 89 11.94 -32.35 11.35
C GLU A 89 11.71 -31.21 10.36
N ILE A 90 11.36 -30.03 10.85
CA ILE A 90 11.32 -28.80 10.05
C ILE A 90 12.76 -28.29 9.94
N GLU A 91 13.24 -28.09 8.73
CA GLU A 91 14.52 -27.42 8.51
C GLU A 91 14.44 -25.96 9.02
N LEU A 92 15.30 -25.63 9.97
CA LEU A 92 15.44 -24.29 10.51
C LEU A 92 16.76 -23.66 10.00
N PRO A 93 16.79 -22.36 9.69
CA PRO A 93 15.69 -21.38 9.80
C PRO A 93 14.70 -21.52 8.64
N ILE A 94 13.42 -21.25 8.92
CA ILE A 94 12.37 -21.14 7.90
C ILE A 94 12.66 -19.89 7.06
N GLU A 95 12.97 -20.07 5.79
CA GLU A 95 13.14 -18.99 4.85
C GLU A 95 11.81 -18.66 4.17
N ILE A 96 11.32 -17.43 4.34
CA ILE A 96 10.08 -16.97 3.74
C ILE A 96 10.36 -16.42 2.34
N LYS A 97 9.59 -16.90 1.36
CA LYS A 97 9.67 -16.44 -0.03
C LYS A 97 8.51 -15.55 -0.39
N ILE A 98 8.72 -14.65 -1.35
CA ILE A 98 7.67 -13.74 -1.85
C ILE A 98 6.44 -14.51 -2.37
N GLU A 99 6.66 -15.66 -2.97
CA GLU A 99 5.61 -16.52 -3.54
C GLU A 99 4.67 -17.14 -2.50
N ASP A 100 5.09 -17.18 -1.23
CA ASP A 100 4.33 -17.74 -0.13
C ASP A 100 3.20 -16.80 0.33
N PHE A 101 3.32 -15.50 0.04
CA PHE A 101 2.31 -14.53 0.43
C PHE A 101 1.01 -14.68 -0.36
N GLY A 102 -0.10 -14.74 0.37
CA GLY A 102 -1.43 -14.97 -0.19
C GLY A 102 -1.75 -16.44 -0.48
N LYS A 103 -0.75 -17.33 -0.58
CA LYS A 103 -0.94 -18.77 -0.73
C LYS A 103 -0.80 -19.52 0.59
N VAL A 104 0.28 -19.23 1.30
CA VAL A 104 0.65 -19.89 2.55
C VAL A 104 0.44 -18.96 3.74
N TYR A 105 0.99 -17.75 3.66
CA TYR A 105 0.97 -16.73 4.69
C TYR A 105 0.13 -15.52 4.28
N LEU A 106 -0.39 -14.80 5.27
CA LEU A 106 -1.14 -13.55 5.12
C LEU A 106 -2.30 -13.62 4.12
N LYS A 107 -2.97 -14.79 4.02
CA LYS A 107 -4.10 -15.01 3.08
C LYS A 107 -5.27 -14.05 3.30
N LYS A 108 -5.50 -13.64 4.54
CA LYS A 108 -6.59 -12.74 4.93
C LYS A 108 -6.19 -11.27 4.95
N GLN A 109 -4.90 -10.98 4.81
CA GLN A 109 -4.43 -9.59 4.79
C GLN A 109 -4.83 -8.91 3.47
N ARG A 110 -5.38 -7.71 3.62
CA ARG A 110 -5.77 -6.90 2.48
C ARG A 110 -4.51 -6.34 1.81
N LYS A 111 -4.32 -6.68 0.55
CA LYS A 111 -3.29 -6.05 -0.27
C LYS A 111 -3.67 -4.60 -0.56
N VAL A 112 -2.69 -3.72 -0.59
CA VAL A 112 -2.84 -2.39 -1.20
C VAL A 112 -3.00 -2.63 -2.69
N SER A 113 -4.25 -2.58 -3.18
CA SER A 113 -4.53 -2.87 -4.58
C SER A 113 -4.23 -1.66 -5.45
N ASP A 114 -3.47 -1.86 -6.50
CA ASP A 114 -3.45 -0.92 -7.61
C ASP A 114 -4.78 -0.99 -8.35
N LEU A 115 -5.28 0.17 -8.79
CA LEU A 115 -6.48 0.22 -9.61
C LEU A 115 -6.21 -0.50 -10.93
N LYS A 116 -7.15 -1.34 -11.35
CA LYS A 116 -7.04 -2.04 -12.63
C LYS A 116 -7.16 -1.03 -13.76
N ILE A 117 -6.18 -1.05 -14.64
CA ILE A 117 -6.15 -0.25 -15.86
C ILE A 117 -6.84 -1.04 -16.96
N HIS A 118 -7.58 -0.36 -17.84
CA HIS A 118 -8.14 -0.99 -19.02
C HIS A 118 -7.03 -1.48 -19.95
N SER A 119 -7.15 -2.70 -20.44
CA SER A 119 -6.15 -3.33 -21.33
C SER A 119 -6.25 -2.83 -22.77
N VAL A 120 -7.34 -2.18 -23.14
CA VAL A 120 -7.60 -1.64 -24.47
C VAL A 120 -8.02 -0.17 -24.36
N PRO A 121 -7.68 0.66 -25.38
CA PRO A 121 -8.16 2.04 -25.44
C PRO A 121 -9.69 2.08 -25.52
N LEU A 122 -10.31 2.91 -24.70
CA LEU A 122 -11.76 3.12 -24.65
C LEU A 122 -12.06 4.61 -24.81
N VAL A 123 -13.07 4.93 -25.61
CA VAL A 123 -13.56 6.31 -25.74
C VAL A 123 -14.15 6.76 -24.40
N GLY A 124 -13.77 7.95 -23.98
CA GLY A 124 -14.19 8.50 -22.69
C GLY A 124 -13.40 7.98 -21.48
N THR A 125 -12.30 7.25 -21.71
CA THR A 125 -11.43 6.77 -20.62
C THR A 125 -9.99 7.19 -20.83
N ILE A 126 -9.36 7.75 -19.80
CA ILE A 126 -7.96 8.13 -19.81
C ILE A 126 -7.29 7.70 -18.50
N ASN A 127 -6.03 7.35 -18.56
CA ASN A 127 -5.22 7.05 -17.39
C ASN A 127 -4.58 8.33 -16.85
N GLY A 128 -5.05 8.80 -15.72
CA GLY A 128 -4.42 9.87 -14.95
C GLY A 128 -3.32 9.32 -14.04
N MET A 129 -2.45 10.19 -13.58
CA MET A 129 -1.43 9.89 -12.57
C MET A 129 -1.81 10.52 -11.22
N TRP A 130 -1.50 9.83 -10.15
CA TRP A 130 -1.62 10.38 -8.81
C TRP A 130 -0.33 10.17 -8.03
N ALA A 131 -0.05 11.07 -7.10
CA ALA A 131 1.01 10.92 -6.11
C ALA A 131 0.50 11.44 -4.76
N ASN A 132 1.02 10.87 -3.68
CA ASN A 132 0.70 11.29 -2.33
C ASN A 132 1.94 11.80 -1.58
N ALA A 133 1.70 12.41 -0.43
CA ALA A 133 2.76 12.93 0.44
C ALA A 133 3.67 11.83 1.02
N LEU A 134 3.34 10.56 0.87
CA LEU A 134 4.12 9.41 1.32
C LEU A 134 5.15 8.95 0.27
N GLY A 135 5.27 9.68 -0.85
CA GLY A 135 6.16 9.31 -1.95
C GLY A 135 5.67 8.14 -2.80
N LYS A 136 4.40 7.73 -2.64
CA LYS A 136 3.76 6.75 -3.53
C LYS A 136 3.00 7.47 -4.61
N GLY A 137 3.03 6.92 -5.82
CA GLY A 137 2.23 7.32 -6.95
C GLY A 137 1.67 6.11 -7.67
N GLY A 138 0.81 6.34 -8.62
CA GLY A 138 0.20 5.29 -9.42
C GLY A 138 -0.67 5.85 -10.52
N ILE A 139 -1.39 4.96 -11.19
CA ILE A 139 -2.33 5.29 -12.25
C ILE A 139 -3.74 5.22 -11.70
N ILE A 140 -4.58 6.18 -12.10
CA ILE A 140 -6.00 6.21 -11.82
C ILE A 140 -6.77 6.29 -13.14
N PRO A 141 -7.65 5.33 -13.44
CA PRO A 141 -8.52 5.45 -14.61
C PRO A 141 -9.57 6.55 -14.37
N ILE A 142 -9.67 7.46 -15.32
CA ILE A 142 -10.64 8.55 -15.32
C ILE A 142 -11.65 8.23 -16.44
N GLU A 143 -12.90 8.03 -16.07
CA GLU A 143 -13.98 7.76 -17.00
C GLU A 143 -14.86 8.99 -17.16
N THR A 144 -15.24 9.31 -18.40
CA THR A 144 -16.12 10.42 -18.72
C THR A 144 -17.36 9.91 -19.46
N ARG A 145 -18.50 10.47 -19.13
CA ARG A 145 -19.77 10.12 -19.79
C ARG A 145 -20.64 11.36 -19.96
N PHE A 146 -21.39 11.41 -21.06
CA PHE A 146 -22.44 12.42 -21.22
C PHE A 146 -23.65 12.06 -20.37
N TYR A 147 -24.28 13.09 -19.83
CA TYR A 147 -25.56 12.95 -19.11
C TYR A 147 -26.48 14.13 -19.42
N PRO A 148 -27.80 13.95 -19.35
CA PRO A 148 -28.76 15.05 -19.51
C PRO A 148 -28.56 16.10 -18.41
N SER A 149 -28.48 17.38 -18.81
CA SER A 149 -28.38 18.50 -17.87
C SER A 149 -29.22 19.66 -18.36
N GLY A 150 -29.87 20.36 -17.42
CA GLY A 150 -30.59 21.59 -17.71
C GLY A 150 -29.69 22.82 -17.82
N THR A 151 -28.43 22.69 -17.48
CA THR A 151 -27.43 23.77 -17.54
C THR A 151 -26.43 23.49 -18.66
N PHE A 152 -26.21 24.48 -19.51
CA PHE A 152 -25.21 24.37 -20.57
C PHE A 152 -23.82 24.19 -19.99
N PHE A 153 -23.07 23.27 -20.54
CA PHE A 153 -21.66 23.01 -20.20
C PHE A 153 -21.45 22.62 -18.73
N ASP A 154 -22.38 21.85 -18.18
CA ASP A 154 -22.29 21.34 -16.81
C ASP A 154 -21.18 20.26 -16.66
N LEU A 155 -20.56 20.19 -15.49
CA LEU A 155 -19.54 19.19 -15.14
C LEU A 155 -19.81 18.63 -13.75
N LYS A 156 -20.13 17.36 -13.67
CA LYS A 156 -20.26 16.64 -12.40
C LYS A 156 -19.07 15.73 -12.18
N LEU A 157 -18.39 15.92 -11.06
CA LEU A 157 -17.25 15.11 -10.67
C LEU A 157 -17.64 14.19 -9.51
N THR A 158 -17.19 12.94 -9.59
CA THR A 158 -17.38 11.93 -8.54
C THR A 158 -16.01 11.45 -8.02
N GLY A 159 -15.98 10.72 -6.90
CA GLY A 159 -14.75 10.17 -6.33
C GLY A 159 -14.07 11.07 -5.30
N MET A 160 -14.78 12.02 -4.69
CA MET A 160 -14.24 12.91 -3.65
C MET A 160 -12.95 13.62 -4.06
N GLN A 161 -12.95 14.21 -5.25
CA GLN A 161 -11.78 14.88 -5.84
C GLN A 161 -11.34 16.09 -5.03
N GLY A 162 -10.02 16.22 -4.84
CA GLY A 162 -9.41 17.43 -4.29
C GLY A 162 -9.48 18.61 -5.26
N ASP A 163 -9.17 19.81 -4.77
CA ASP A 163 -9.34 21.06 -5.54
C ASP A 163 -8.47 21.11 -6.79
N VAL A 164 -7.25 20.61 -6.73
CA VAL A 164 -6.34 20.50 -7.90
C VAL A 164 -6.97 19.67 -9.02
N MET A 165 -7.59 18.53 -8.68
CA MET A 165 -8.23 17.69 -9.68
C MET A 165 -9.49 18.34 -10.26
N LYS A 166 -10.28 19.04 -9.44
CA LYS A 166 -11.47 19.80 -9.91
C LYS A 166 -11.07 20.88 -10.90
N GLU A 167 -10.01 21.62 -10.59
CA GLU A 167 -9.46 22.64 -11.48
C GLU A 167 -8.98 22.02 -12.79
N SER A 168 -8.19 20.95 -12.73
CA SER A 168 -7.70 20.23 -13.90
C SER A 168 -8.84 19.73 -14.80
N MET A 169 -9.92 19.19 -14.23
CA MET A 169 -11.09 18.75 -14.99
C MET A 169 -11.85 19.92 -15.63
N THR A 170 -11.89 21.06 -14.96
CA THR A 170 -12.50 22.27 -15.54
C THR A 170 -11.71 22.78 -16.74
N VAL A 171 -10.39 22.81 -16.66
CA VAL A 171 -9.50 23.17 -17.78
C VAL A 171 -9.63 22.16 -18.91
N ALA A 172 -9.60 20.86 -18.62
CA ALA A 172 -9.77 19.80 -19.61
C ALA A 172 -11.10 19.91 -20.36
N LYS A 173 -12.20 20.21 -19.65
CA LYS A 173 -13.52 20.44 -20.23
C LYS A 173 -13.48 21.62 -21.21
N THR A 174 -12.88 22.74 -20.82
CA THR A 174 -12.75 23.94 -21.67
C THR A 174 -11.91 23.65 -22.92
N LEU A 175 -10.81 22.92 -22.78
CA LEU A 175 -9.98 22.52 -23.89
C LEU A 175 -10.74 21.59 -24.84
N ALA A 176 -11.43 20.58 -24.31
CA ALA A 176 -12.25 19.67 -25.12
C ALA A 176 -13.29 20.44 -25.95
N TRP A 177 -13.95 21.42 -25.35
CA TRP A 177 -14.89 22.28 -26.04
C TRP A 177 -14.23 23.07 -27.18
N SER A 178 -13.07 23.66 -26.94
CA SER A 178 -12.34 24.44 -27.97
C SER A 178 -11.82 23.59 -29.13
N LEU A 179 -11.68 22.28 -28.93
CA LEU A 179 -11.25 21.33 -29.95
C LEU A 179 -12.42 20.66 -30.68
N THR A 180 -13.65 20.83 -30.19
CA THR A 180 -14.85 20.33 -30.86
C THR A 180 -15.20 21.32 -31.95
N SER A 181 -15.20 20.88 -33.22
CA SER A 181 -15.69 21.68 -34.36
C SER A 181 -17.20 21.83 -34.23
N ASP A 182 -17.69 23.00 -34.65
CA ASP A 182 -19.12 23.30 -34.81
C ASP A 182 -19.84 22.33 -35.75
#